data_e824cda9b9635c078d4d2c04b68457fb
#
_entry.id   e824cda9b9635c078d4d2c04b68457fb
#
_cell.length_a   1.000
_cell.length_b   1.000
_cell.length_c   1.000
_cell.angle_alpha   90.00
_cell.angle_beta   90.00
_cell.angle_gamma   90.00
#
_symmetry.space_group_name_H-M   'P 1'
#
loop_
_entity.id
_entity.type
_entity.pdbx_description
1 polymer ?
#
loop_
_entity_poly.entity_id
_entity_poly.type
_entity_poly.pdbx_seq_one_letter_code
_entity_poly.pdbx_strand_id
1 'polypeptide(L)'
;LFSKNNQLNLDLLPASIGARKLNSVNEEFSIAVQNRNNVKNQIELLAYDTDYFDRIIAITRFLSNRLPSEITLERMSFQQGWEKKLLRKQGRALQSFIEMEDEDKRIVRMVGNLTANPALKDRYFNNFLEILEDSKLFKSVDVMEKGSKADDGPNNIQYDIKCVF
;
A
#
# COMPACT_ATOMS: atom_id res chain seq x y z
N LEU A 1 -70.22 -25.90 -11.48
CA LEU A 1 -68.75 -26.18 -11.65
C LEU A 1 -68.03 -24.99 -12.31
N PHE A 2 -68.60 -24.27 -13.26
CA PHE A 2 -67.98 -23.10 -13.91
C PHE A 2 -67.85 -21.86 -13.02
N SER A 3 -68.73 -21.67 -12.05
CA SER A 3 -68.74 -20.50 -11.15
C SER A 3 -67.58 -20.52 -10.15
N LYS A 4 -67.17 -21.72 -9.64
CA LYS A 4 -66.07 -21.85 -8.68
C LYS A 4 -64.70 -21.61 -9.33
N ASN A 5 -64.51 -22.00 -10.57
CA ASN A 5 -63.24 -21.77 -11.27
C ASN A 5 -63.01 -20.29 -11.60
N ASN A 6 -64.06 -19.52 -11.85
CA ASN A 6 -63.92 -18.07 -12.06
C ASN A 6 -63.63 -17.29 -10.80
N GLN A 7 -64.12 -17.71 -9.64
CA GLN A 7 -63.80 -17.09 -8.35
C GLN A 7 -62.34 -17.34 -7.97
N LEU A 8 -61.85 -18.58 -8.14
CA LEU A 8 -60.46 -18.92 -7.88
C LEU A 8 -59.49 -18.12 -8.76
N ASN A 9 -59.83 -17.87 -10.03
CA ASN A 9 -58.98 -17.03 -10.91
C ASN A 9 -59.02 -15.55 -10.54
N LEU A 10 -60.12 -15.04 -9.99
CA LEU A 10 -60.22 -13.65 -9.52
C LEU A 10 -59.43 -13.42 -8.21
N ASP A 11 -59.38 -14.42 -7.36
CA ASP A 11 -58.62 -14.33 -6.08
C ASP A 11 -57.11 -14.49 -6.25
N LEU A 12 -56.65 -15.16 -7.32
CA LEU A 12 -55.24 -15.33 -7.66
C LEU A 12 -54.60 -14.09 -8.31
N LEU A 13 -55.39 -13.24 -8.97
CA LEU A 13 -54.90 -12.04 -9.66
C LEU A 13 -54.28 -11.01 -8.71
N PRO A 14 -54.93 -10.60 -7.60
CA PRO A 14 -54.32 -9.66 -6.66
C PRO A 14 -53.07 -10.23 -5.95
N ALA A 15 -53.04 -11.53 -5.66
CA ALA A 15 -51.87 -12.18 -5.06
C ALA A 15 -50.66 -12.18 -6.02
N SER A 16 -50.86 -12.40 -7.31
CA SER A 16 -49.80 -12.35 -8.33
C SER A 16 -49.26 -10.94 -8.56
N ILE A 17 -50.08 -9.92 -8.45
CA ILE A 17 -49.69 -8.50 -8.55
C ILE A 17 -48.88 -8.11 -7.30
N GLY A 18 -49.31 -8.56 -6.12
CA GLY A 18 -48.57 -8.34 -4.86
C GLY A 18 -47.19 -8.97 -4.89
N ALA A 19 -47.08 -10.23 -5.36
CA ALA A 19 -45.79 -10.92 -5.49
C ALA A 19 -44.83 -10.23 -6.48
N ARG A 20 -45.34 -9.74 -7.61
CA ARG A 20 -44.54 -8.98 -8.60
C ARG A 20 -44.02 -7.67 -8.01
N LYS A 21 -44.87 -6.91 -7.28
CA LYS A 21 -44.45 -5.69 -6.60
C LYS A 21 -43.39 -5.97 -5.53
N LEU A 22 -43.53 -7.04 -4.73
CA LEU A 22 -42.58 -7.42 -3.73
C LEU A 22 -41.21 -7.77 -4.37
N ASN A 23 -41.21 -8.51 -5.48
CA ASN A 23 -39.98 -8.84 -6.19
C ASN A 23 -39.29 -7.59 -6.76
N SER A 24 -40.02 -6.65 -7.36
CA SER A 24 -39.42 -5.40 -7.84
C SER A 24 -38.82 -4.55 -6.72
N VAL A 25 -39.47 -4.47 -5.56
CA VAL A 25 -38.93 -3.75 -4.39
C VAL A 25 -37.67 -4.45 -3.85
N ASN A 26 -37.64 -5.78 -3.83
CA ASN A 26 -36.45 -6.53 -3.41
C ASN A 26 -35.27 -6.33 -4.39
N GLU A 27 -35.54 -6.28 -5.70
CA GLU A 27 -34.52 -5.97 -6.70
C GLU A 27 -33.97 -4.55 -6.53
N GLU A 28 -34.83 -3.55 -6.37
CA GLU A 28 -34.42 -2.17 -6.13
C GLU A 28 -33.60 -2.03 -4.84
N PHE A 29 -34.02 -2.71 -3.78
CA PHE A 29 -33.27 -2.74 -2.52
C PHE A 29 -31.89 -3.39 -2.69
N SER A 30 -31.81 -4.50 -3.41
CA SER A 30 -30.55 -5.19 -3.70
C SER A 30 -29.58 -4.28 -4.47
N ILE A 31 -30.08 -3.59 -5.50
CA ILE A 31 -29.29 -2.62 -6.28
C ILE A 31 -28.82 -1.46 -5.40
N ALA A 32 -29.69 -0.93 -4.54
CA ALA A 32 -29.31 0.15 -3.62
C ALA A 32 -28.21 -0.28 -2.63
N VAL A 33 -28.27 -1.50 -2.09
CA VAL A 33 -27.24 -2.06 -1.22
C VAL A 33 -25.90 -2.23 -1.98
N GLN A 34 -25.93 -2.74 -3.21
CA GLN A 34 -24.74 -2.86 -4.04
C GLN A 34 -24.10 -1.50 -4.33
N ASN A 35 -24.89 -0.51 -4.70
CA ASN A 35 -24.42 0.84 -4.96
C ASN A 35 -23.78 1.47 -3.72
N ARG A 36 -24.40 1.31 -2.55
CA ARG A 36 -23.84 1.78 -1.28
C ARG A 36 -22.47 1.15 -0.99
N ASN A 37 -22.33 -0.15 -1.19
CA ASN A 37 -21.08 -0.86 -0.98
C ASN A 37 -20.00 -0.39 -1.97
N ASN A 38 -20.35 -0.17 -3.22
CA ASN A 38 -19.43 0.36 -4.22
C ASN A 38 -18.92 1.76 -3.84
N VAL A 39 -19.83 2.66 -3.42
CA VAL A 39 -19.46 4.01 -2.97
C VAL A 39 -18.57 3.95 -1.73
N LYS A 40 -18.89 3.08 -0.77
CA LYS A 40 -18.05 2.88 0.42
C LYS A 40 -16.63 2.45 0.06
N ASN A 41 -16.49 1.46 -0.82
CA ASN A 41 -15.19 0.98 -1.29
C ASN A 41 -14.40 2.08 -2.01
N GLN A 42 -15.06 2.90 -2.82
CA GLN A 42 -14.41 4.04 -3.50
C GLN A 42 -13.91 5.09 -2.49
N ILE A 43 -14.69 5.39 -1.45
CA ILE A 43 -14.27 6.33 -0.38
C ILE A 43 -13.08 5.77 0.38
N GLU A 44 -13.06 4.48 0.71
CA GLU A 44 -11.92 3.83 1.39
C GLU A 44 -10.65 3.89 0.54
N LEU A 45 -10.75 3.63 -0.77
CA LEU A 45 -9.62 3.76 -1.69
C LEU A 45 -9.09 5.20 -1.76
N LEU A 46 -9.97 6.19 -1.88
CA LEU A 46 -9.57 7.60 -1.92
C LEU A 46 -8.92 8.04 -0.61
N ALA A 47 -9.44 7.61 0.54
CA ALA A 47 -8.85 7.92 1.84
C ALA A 47 -7.45 7.29 1.98
N TYR A 48 -7.27 6.08 1.48
CA TYR A 48 -5.99 5.39 1.45
C TYR A 48 -4.95 6.12 0.59
N ASP A 49 -5.33 6.54 -0.61
CA ASP A 49 -4.46 7.28 -1.51
C ASP A 49 -4.07 8.65 -0.93
N THR A 50 -5.00 9.35 -0.28
CA THR A 50 -4.73 10.64 0.36
C THR A 50 -3.71 10.49 1.48
N ASP A 51 -3.85 9.50 2.38
CA ASP A 51 -2.88 9.22 3.44
C ASP A 51 -1.49 8.90 2.87
N TYR A 52 -1.41 8.17 1.77
CA TYR A 52 -0.15 7.88 1.09
C TYR A 52 0.55 9.15 0.60
N PHE A 53 -0.16 10.04 -0.08
CA PHE A 53 0.40 11.30 -0.56
C PHE A 53 0.82 12.23 0.57
N ASP A 54 0.04 12.33 1.65
CA ASP A 54 0.38 13.12 2.82
C ASP A 54 1.67 12.64 3.47
N ARG A 55 1.87 11.34 3.54
CA ARG A 55 3.12 10.74 4.04
C ARG A 55 4.30 11.02 3.13
N ILE A 56 4.15 10.94 1.81
CA ILE A 56 5.20 11.31 0.85
C ILE A 56 5.63 12.77 1.07
N ILE A 57 4.67 13.67 1.21
CA ILE A 57 4.93 15.09 1.46
C ILE A 57 5.68 15.26 2.79
N ALA A 58 5.24 14.58 3.85
CA ALA A 58 5.89 14.64 5.16
C ALA A 58 7.34 14.15 5.10
N ILE A 59 7.59 13.01 4.45
CA ILE A 59 8.94 12.44 4.26
C ILE A 59 9.82 13.41 3.47
N THR A 60 9.32 13.95 2.37
CA THR A 60 10.07 14.89 1.53
C THR A 60 10.44 16.15 2.29
N ARG A 61 9.51 16.73 3.05
CA ARG A 61 9.78 17.90 3.91
C ARG A 61 10.77 17.59 5.02
N PHE A 62 10.64 16.43 5.64
CA PHE A 62 11.56 16.00 6.69
C PHE A 62 12.99 15.90 6.15
N LEU A 63 13.18 15.20 5.04
CA LEU A 63 14.49 15.06 4.40
C LEU A 63 15.06 16.42 4.00
N SER A 64 14.27 17.30 3.37
CA SER A 64 14.72 18.63 2.96
C SER A 64 15.21 19.48 4.13
N ASN A 65 14.67 19.28 5.34
CA ASN A 65 15.02 20.08 6.52
C ASN A 65 16.07 19.43 7.44
N ARG A 66 16.26 18.13 7.34
CA ARG A 66 17.11 17.37 8.28
C ARG A 66 18.26 16.63 7.62
N LEU A 67 18.36 16.67 6.30
CA LEU A 67 19.46 16.03 5.61
C LEU A 67 20.77 16.71 5.99
N PRO A 68 21.79 15.97 6.51
CA PRO A 68 23.12 16.53 6.78
C PRO A 68 23.78 17.05 5.50
N SER A 69 24.62 18.08 5.60
CA SER A 69 25.30 18.69 4.44
C SER A 69 26.23 17.73 3.71
N GLU A 70 26.72 16.71 4.40
CA GLU A 70 27.60 15.67 3.88
C GLU A 70 26.87 14.61 3.04
N ILE A 71 25.54 14.57 3.16
CA ILE A 71 24.67 13.61 2.47
C ILE A 71 24.05 14.25 1.24
N THR A 72 24.24 13.64 0.10
CA THR A 72 23.59 14.02 -1.15
C THR A 72 22.64 12.92 -1.59
N LEU A 73 21.36 13.28 -1.78
CA LEU A 73 20.35 12.37 -2.28
C LEU A 73 20.28 12.49 -3.81
N GLU A 74 20.62 11.43 -4.52
CA GLU A 74 20.59 11.42 -5.98
C GLU A 74 19.22 10.98 -6.52
N ARG A 75 18.63 9.99 -5.86
CA ARG A 75 17.36 9.42 -6.28
C ARG A 75 16.52 9.00 -5.07
N MET A 76 15.26 9.36 -5.12
CA MET A 76 14.23 8.89 -4.20
C MET A 76 13.08 8.29 -5.01
N SER A 77 12.67 7.09 -4.66
CA SER A 77 11.54 6.41 -5.29
C SER A 77 10.58 5.90 -4.25
N PHE A 78 9.30 6.16 -4.46
CA PHE A 78 8.21 5.68 -3.62
C PHE A 78 7.53 4.51 -4.31
N GLN A 79 7.30 3.45 -3.57
CA GLN A 79 6.61 2.26 -4.05
C GLN A 79 5.47 1.94 -3.09
N GLN A 80 4.30 1.73 -3.65
CA GLN A 80 3.14 1.20 -2.97
C GLN A 80 2.80 -0.11 -3.66
N GLY A 81 2.68 -1.18 -2.92
CA GLY A 81 2.36 -2.47 -3.52
C GLY A 81 2.44 -3.63 -2.55
N TRP A 82 1.89 -4.72 -3.01
CA TRP A 82 1.84 -6.00 -2.35
C TRP A 82 3.13 -6.77 -2.68
N GLU A 83 3.99 -6.97 -1.70
CA GLU A 83 5.18 -7.82 -1.90
C GLU A 83 4.78 -9.28 -1.73
N LYS A 84 4.65 -10.00 -2.85
CA LYS A 84 4.47 -11.45 -2.82
C LYS A 84 5.75 -12.10 -2.30
N LYS A 85 5.81 -12.47 -1.03
CA LYS A 85 6.88 -13.28 -0.47
C LYS A 85 6.82 -14.68 -1.09
N LEU A 86 7.63 -14.92 -2.10
CA LEU A 86 7.91 -16.28 -2.56
C LEU A 86 8.79 -16.97 -1.51
N LEU A 87 8.17 -17.66 -0.56
CA LEU A 87 8.87 -18.59 0.32
C LEU A 87 9.32 -19.79 -0.51
N ARG A 88 10.56 -19.76 -0.99
CA ARG A 88 11.22 -20.94 -1.55
C ARG A 88 11.45 -21.95 -0.42
N LYS A 89 10.57 -22.93 -0.27
CA LYS A 89 10.92 -24.17 0.42
C LYS A 89 11.86 -24.96 -0.49
N GLN A 90 13.12 -25.06 -0.10
CA GLN A 90 14.02 -26.06 -0.65
C GLN A 90 13.46 -27.46 -0.31
N GLY A 91 13.10 -28.20 -1.33
CA GLY A 91 12.78 -29.62 -1.21
C GLY A 91 11.45 -30.04 -1.80
N ARG A 92 11.53 -30.60 -3.03
CA ARG A 92 10.54 -31.43 -3.75
C ARG A 92 9.20 -30.78 -4.11
N ALA A 93 9.00 -30.79 -5.42
CA ALA A 93 7.82 -30.46 -6.18
C ALA A 93 6.49 -30.74 -5.49
N LEU A 94 5.90 -29.73 -4.93
CA LEU A 94 4.47 -29.53 -4.76
C LEU A 94 4.30 -28.02 -4.66
N GLN A 95 3.70 -27.43 -5.68
CA GLN A 95 3.20 -26.07 -5.66
C GLN A 95 2.04 -26.01 -4.65
N SER A 96 2.37 -25.97 -3.36
CA SER A 96 1.43 -25.48 -2.38
C SER A 96 1.44 -23.97 -2.51
N PHE A 97 0.35 -23.41 -2.98
CA PHE A 97 0.03 -22.00 -2.80
C PHE A 97 0.03 -21.75 -1.30
N ILE A 98 1.13 -21.23 -0.79
CA ILE A 98 1.18 -20.73 0.58
C ILE A 98 0.37 -19.43 0.54
N GLU A 99 -0.65 -19.35 1.38
CA GLU A 99 -1.38 -18.13 1.66
C GLU A 99 -0.37 -17.01 1.91
N MET A 100 -0.42 -16.03 1.03
CA MET A 100 0.44 -14.87 1.11
C MET A 100 -0.25 -13.93 2.08
N GLU A 101 0.40 -13.64 3.19
CA GLU A 101 0.04 -12.46 3.98
C GLU A 101 0.30 -11.24 3.09
N ASP A 102 -0.78 -10.66 2.61
CA ASP A 102 -0.80 -9.40 1.88
C ASP A 102 -0.48 -8.27 2.87
N GLU A 103 0.78 -8.08 3.18
CA GLU A 103 1.22 -6.87 3.87
C GLU A 103 1.27 -5.71 2.88
N ASP A 104 0.43 -4.71 3.12
CA ASP A 104 0.52 -3.42 2.44
C ASP A 104 1.84 -2.73 2.82
N LYS A 105 2.81 -2.82 1.94
CA LYS A 105 4.13 -2.21 2.14
C LYS A 105 4.27 -0.94 1.33
N ARG A 106 4.34 0.15 2.06
CA ARG A 106 4.70 1.46 1.52
C ARG A 106 6.19 1.66 1.73
N ILE A 107 6.93 1.75 0.63
CA ILE A 107 8.39 1.75 0.64
C ILE A 107 8.89 3.02 0.00
N VAL A 108 9.86 3.67 0.64
CA VAL A 108 10.72 4.65 0.00
C VAL A 108 12.14 4.09 -0.12
N ARG A 109 12.72 4.17 -1.30
CA ARG A 109 14.11 3.82 -1.55
C ARG A 109 14.88 5.09 -1.85
N MET A 110 15.97 5.27 -1.14
CA MET A 110 16.85 6.44 -1.22
C MET A 110 18.24 5.99 -1.65
N VAL A 111 18.71 6.54 -2.76
CA VAL A 111 20.06 6.31 -3.27
C VAL A 111 20.79 7.64 -3.31
N GLY A 112 22.01 7.66 -2.85
CA GLY A 112 22.80 8.88 -2.82
C GLY A 112 24.25 8.65 -2.41
N ASN A 113 24.92 9.75 -2.16
CA ASN A 113 26.35 9.77 -1.81
C ASN A 113 26.54 10.51 -0.49
N LEU A 114 27.52 10.03 0.27
CA LEU A 114 28.06 10.72 1.42
C LEU A 114 29.49 11.14 1.10
N THR A 115 29.78 12.43 1.19
CA THR A 115 31.09 13.00 0.98
C THR A 115 31.63 13.53 2.29
N ALA A 116 32.64 12.85 2.85
CA ALA A 116 33.24 13.23 4.13
C ALA A 116 34.69 12.77 4.25
N ASN A 117 35.37 13.30 5.26
CA ASN A 117 36.71 12.80 5.61
C ASN A 117 36.64 11.29 5.89
N PRO A 118 37.58 10.47 5.36
CA PRO A 118 37.57 9.02 5.54
C PRO A 118 37.43 8.54 7.00
N ALA A 119 38.02 9.28 7.94
CA ALA A 119 37.94 8.94 9.37
C ALA A 119 36.55 9.18 9.99
N LEU A 120 35.68 9.98 9.35
CA LEU A 120 34.38 10.39 9.89
C LEU A 120 33.18 9.84 9.12
N LYS A 121 33.43 9.18 7.98
CA LYS A 121 32.38 8.68 7.10
C LYS A 121 31.33 7.83 7.82
N ASP A 122 31.80 6.82 8.57
CA ASP A 122 30.89 5.91 9.26
C ASP A 122 30.07 6.62 10.33
N ARG A 123 30.67 7.62 10.99
CA ARG A 123 29.96 8.43 11.96
C ARG A 123 28.85 9.26 11.31
N TYR A 124 29.13 9.91 10.20
CA TYR A 124 28.12 10.71 9.49
C TYR A 124 27.03 9.82 8.92
N PHE A 125 27.38 8.66 8.40
CA PHE A 125 26.40 7.72 7.88
C PHE A 125 25.48 7.16 8.99
N ASN A 126 26.06 6.75 10.12
CA ASN A 126 25.28 6.26 11.26
C ASN A 126 24.37 7.36 11.84
N ASN A 127 24.88 8.59 11.97
CA ASN A 127 24.04 9.71 12.39
C ASN A 127 22.89 9.96 11.43
N PHE A 128 23.08 9.78 10.12
CA PHE A 128 22.00 9.87 9.15
C PHE A 128 20.95 8.77 9.34
N LEU A 129 21.37 7.53 9.60
CA LEU A 129 20.44 6.43 9.92
C LEU A 129 19.67 6.71 11.21
N GLU A 130 20.32 7.19 12.26
CA GLU A 130 19.67 7.59 13.52
C GLU A 130 18.60 8.69 13.27
N ILE A 131 18.91 9.70 12.45
CA ILE A 131 17.95 10.74 12.07
C ILE A 131 16.72 10.15 11.37
N LEU A 132 16.90 9.15 10.50
CA LEU A 132 15.79 8.48 9.83
C LEU A 132 14.95 7.66 10.82
N GLU A 133 15.57 6.87 11.68
CA GLU A 133 14.92 6.02 12.68
C GLU A 133 14.15 6.85 13.72
N ASP A 134 14.77 7.92 14.22
CA ASP A 134 14.18 8.81 15.22
C ASP A 134 13.00 9.64 14.68
N SER A 135 12.89 9.76 13.37
CA SER A 135 11.83 10.57 12.74
C SER A 135 10.43 10.06 13.01
N LYS A 136 10.27 8.78 13.36
CA LYS A 136 8.98 8.06 13.49
C LYS A 136 8.11 8.06 12.22
N LEU A 137 8.68 8.50 11.11
CA LEU A 137 8.03 8.44 9.80
C LEU A 137 8.16 7.04 9.19
N PHE A 138 9.16 6.29 9.62
CA PHE A 138 9.48 4.97 9.09
C PHE A 138 9.28 3.88 10.16
N LYS A 139 8.72 2.75 9.74
CA LYS A 139 8.58 1.53 10.56
C LYS A 139 9.89 0.74 10.61
N SER A 140 10.63 0.74 9.49
CA SER A 140 11.96 0.15 9.41
C SER A 140 12.84 0.95 8.44
N VAL A 141 14.16 0.92 8.71
CA VAL A 141 15.20 1.52 7.89
C VAL A 141 16.24 0.42 7.63
N ASP A 142 16.35 0.00 6.37
CA ASP A 142 17.22 -1.09 5.96
C ASP A 142 18.29 -0.59 4.99
N VAL A 143 19.56 -0.79 5.30
CA VAL A 143 20.68 -0.48 4.41
C VAL A 143 20.85 -1.64 3.43
N MET A 144 20.51 -1.40 2.17
CA MET A 144 20.60 -2.41 1.11
C MET A 144 22.02 -2.53 0.56
N GLU A 145 22.68 -1.39 0.39
CA GLU A 145 24.04 -1.32 -0.13
C GLU A 145 24.78 -0.13 0.47
N LYS A 146 26.04 -0.33 0.85
CA LYS A 146 26.97 0.71 1.27
C LYS A 146 28.34 0.37 0.71
N GLY A 147 28.88 1.23 -0.13
CA GLY A 147 30.17 0.98 -0.76
C GLY A 147 30.77 2.25 -1.35
N SER A 148 32.05 2.18 -1.69
CA SER A 148 32.71 3.20 -2.51
C SER A 148 32.91 2.63 -3.90
N LYS A 149 32.51 3.36 -4.95
CA LYS A 149 32.95 3.03 -6.31
C LYS A 149 34.41 3.36 -6.44
N ALA A 150 35.15 2.51 -7.13
CA ALA A 150 36.60 2.68 -7.34
C ALA A 150 36.96 4.04 -8.01
N ASP A 151 36.00 4.62 -8.77
CA ASP A 151 36.20 5.87 -9.53
C ASP A 151 35.89 7.14 -8.70
N ASP A 152 35.16 7.04 -7.57
CA ASP A 152 34.66 8.21 -6.84
C ASP A 152 35.64 8.74 -5.77
N GLY A 153 36.81 8.11 -5.63
CA GLY A 153 37.85 8.49 -4.68
C GLY A 153 37.54 8.07 -3.23
N PRO A 154 38.54 8.21 -2.32
CA PRO A 154 38.44 7.69 -0.94
C PRO A 154 37.44 8.44 -0.07
N ASN A 155 36.96 9.60 -0.46
CA ASN A 155 36.09 10.48 0.33
C ASN A 155 34.61 10.26 0.09
N ASN A 156 34.23 9.42 -0.85
CA ASN A 156 32.83 9.24 -1.25
C ASN A 156 32.33 7.83 -0.90
N ILE A 157 31.12 7.73 -0.34
CA ILE A 157 30.41 6.47 -0.11
C ILE A 157 29.07 6.57 -0.83
N GLN A 158 28.80 5.65 -1.72
CA GLN A 158 27.46 5.45 -2.26
C GLN A 158 26.63 4.63 -1.29
N TYR A 159 25.39 4.98 -1.08
CA TYR A 159 24.44 4.26 -0.23
C TYR A 159 23.13 4.01 -0.96
N ASP A 160 22.48 2.93 -0.57
CA ASP A 160 21.13 2.54 -0.98
C ASP A 160 20.36 2.12 0.28
N ILE A 161 19.34 2.87 0.64
CA ILE A 161 18.54 2.67 1.85
C ILE A 161 17.09 2.44 1.45
N LYS A 162 16.49 1.39 2.03
CA LYS A 162 15.07 1.07 1.92
C LYS A 162 14.38 1.37 3.25
N CYS A 163 13.38 2.21 3.24
CA CYS A 163 12.57 2.51 4.42
C CYS A 163 11.13 2.09 4.17
N VAL A 164 10.51 1.45 5.17
CA VAL A 164 9.07 1.14 5.18
C VAL A 164 8.35 2.19 6.01
N PHE A 165 7.25 2.75 5.53
CA PHE A 165 6.53 3.84 6.20
C PHE A 165 5.01 3.63 6.30
#